data_14254e9922e4d98564bebb8de06b5fbf
#
_entry.id   14254e9922e4d98564bebb8de06b5fbf
#
_cell.length_a   1.000
_cell.length_b   1.000
_cell.length_c   1.000
_cell.angle_alpha   90.00
_cell.angle_beta   90.00
_cell.angle_gamma   90.00
#
_symmetry.space_group_name_H-M   'P 1'
#
loop_
_entity.id
_entity.type
_entity.pdbx_description
1 polymer ?
#
loop_
_entity_poly.entity_id
_entity_poly.type
_entity_poly.pdbx_seq_one_letter_code
_entity_poly.pdbx_strand_id
1 'polypeptide(L)'
;YEIRLSLVGSEMCKETEQFLQLLFEHCKEQHVVTFYAEKLFITPQYLSLILKELTGKSANKWIDDALIVEAKILLKAPQATVQQVADILHFSDQSTFGKFFKKHMGISPMEYRKS
;
A
#
# COMPACT_ATOMS: atom_id res chain seq x y z
N TYR A 1 2.35 7.01 -7.64
CA TYR A 1 3.31 5.99 -8.10
C TYR A 1 4.37 6.56 -9.03
N GLU A 2 3.97 7.42 -9.92
CA GLU A 2 4.92 8.02 -10.86
C GLU A 2 5.95 8.88 -10.15
N ILE A 3 5.56 9.54 -9.08
CA ILE A 3 6.48 10.35 -8.30
C ILE A 3 7.61 9.49 -7.76
N ARG A 4 7.28 8.28 -7.29
CA ARG A 4 8.29 7.36 -6.77
C ARG A 4 9.27 6.94 -7.85
N LEU A 5 8.75 6.67 -9.04
CA LEU A 5 9.60 6.27 -10.15
C LEU A 5 10.59 7.36 -10.51
N SER A 6 10.17 8.62 -10.45
CA SER A 6 11.06 9.73 -10.78
C SER A 6 12.16 9.91 -9.73
N LEU A 7 11.94 9.46 -8.49
CA LEU A 7 12.94 9.53 -7.44
C LEU A 7 13.92 8.35 -7.44
N VAL A 8 13.48 7.23 -7.99
CA VAL A 8 14.26 6.02 -8.04
C VAL A 8 15.48 6.23 -8.93
N GLY A 9 16.61 5.72 -8.46
CA GLY A 9 17.82 5.72 -9.24
C GLY A 9 18.77 6.87 -8.97
N SER A 10 18.33 7.92 -8.29
CA SER A 10 19.23 9.04 -8.01
C SER A 10 19.55 9.15 -6.52
N GLU A 11 18.55 9.09 -5.67
CA GLU A 11 18.74 9.35 -4.23
C GLU A 11 18.48 8.14 -3.35
N MET A 12 17.73 7.16 -3.83
CA MET A 12 17.35 6.01 -3.03
C MET A 12 18.37 4.91 -3.05
N CYS A 13 18.56 4.23 -1.94
CA CYS A 13 19.46 3.07 -1.90
C CYS A 13 18.78 1.88 -2.58
N LYS A 14 19.58 0.85 -2.86
CA LYS A 14 19.11 -0.32 -3.57
C LYS A 14 17.96 -1.04 -2.86
N GLU A 15 18.05 -1.14 -1.54
CA GLU A 15 17.00 -1.80 -0.75
C GLU A 15 15.67 -1.06 -0.88
N THR A 16 15.69 0.26 -0.93
CA THR A 16 14.49 1.05 -1.11
C THR A 16 13.86 0.82 -2.48
N GLU A 17 14.68 0.80 -3.51
CA GLU A 17 14.17 0.52 -4.86
C GLU A 17 13.54 -0.87 -4.94
N GLN A 18 14.20 -1.87 -4.36
CA GLN A 18 13.69 -3.22 -4.35
C GLN A 18 12.39 -3.33 -3.55
N PHE A 19 12.30 -2.62 -2.42
CA PHE A 19 11.07 -2.60 -1.65
C PHE A 19 9.90 -2.03 -2.47
N LEU A 20 10.10 -0.92 -3.15
CA LEU A 20 9.04 -0.30 -3.94
C LEU A 20 8.59 -1.22 -5.07
N GLN A 21 9.53 -1.92 -5.69
CA GLN A 21 9.20 -2.87 -6.74
C GLN A 21 8.37 -4.03 -6.20
N LEU A 22 8.76 -4.60 -5.07
CA LEU A 22 8.01 -5.67 -4.42
C LEU A 22 6.63 -5.19 -3.98
N LEU A 23 6.55 -3.97 -3.47
CA LEU A 23 5.28 -3.41 -3.04
C LEU A 23 4.32 -3.29 -4.22
N PHE A 24 4.80 -2.83 -5.35
CA PHE A 24 4.00 -2.74 -6.57
C PHE A 24 3.42 -4.10 -6.96
N GLU A 25 4.22 -5.15 -6.83
CA GLU A 25 3.83 -6.49 -7.25
C GLU A 25 2.91 -7.19 -6.24
N HIS A 26 3.08 -6.92 -4.95
CA HIS A 26 2.45 -7.71 -3.90
C HIS A 26 1.51 -6.94 -2.96
N CYS A 27 1.31 -5.65 -3.15
CA CYS A 27 0.58 -4.85 -2.17
C CYS A 27 -0.84 -5.33 -1.92
N LYS A 28 -1.51 -5.90 -2.90
CA LYS A 28 -2.87 -6.41 -2.73
C LYS A 28 -2.92 -7.63 -1.82
N GLU A 29 -1.87 -8.43 -1.82
CA GLU A 29 -1.84 -9.70 -1.11
C GLU A 29 -1.07 -9.64 0.20
N GLN A 30 -0.02 -8.83 0.26
CA GLN A 30 0.89 -8.81 1.39
C GLN A 30 0.88 -7.44 2.05
N HIS A 31 0.31 -7.40 3.25
CA HIS A 31 0.08 -6.15 3.98
C HIS A 31 1.04 -5.92 5.15
N VAL A 32 1.99 -6.81 5.36
CA VAL A 32 2.89 -6.73 6.51
C VAL A 32 4.32 -6.46 6.08
N VAL A 33 5.00 -5.65 6.86
CA VAL A 33 6.40 -5.27 6.58
C VAL A 33 7.30 -6.49 6.57
N THR A 34 7.03 -7.47 7.41
CA THR A 34 7.85 -8.68 7.54
C THR A 34 8.04 -9.38 6.20
N PHE A 35 6.98 -9.50 5.41
CA PHE A 35 7.07 -10.15 4.09
C PHE A 35 8.15 -9.48 3.22
N TYR A 36 8.09 -8.15 3.15
CA TYR A 36 9.01 -7.40 2.29
C TYR A 36 10.44 -7.43 2.83
N ALA A 37 10.58 -7.31 4.14
CA ALA A 37 11.89 -7.38 4.76
C ALA A 37 12.56 -8.74 4.53
N GLU A 38 11.80 -9.82 4.65
CA GLU A 38 12.32 -11.17 4.38
C GLU A 38 12.80 -11.32 2.95
N LYS A 39 12.04 -10.78 1.99
CA LYS A 39 12.42 -10.85 0.59
C LYS A 39 13.71 -10.07 0.31
N LEU A 40 13.98 -9.05 1.09
CA LEU A 40 15.17 -8.22 0.95
C LEU A 40 16.33 -8.64 1.85
N PHE A 41 16.12 -9.68 2.66
CA PHE A 41 17.14 -10.21 3.57
C PHE A 41 17.60 -9.18 4.61
N ILE A 42 16.64 -8.37 5.09
CA ILE A 42 16.90 -7.37 6.14
C ILE A 42 15.79 -7.46 7.18
N THR A 43 15.99 -6.77 8.30
CA THR A 43 14.96 -6.75 9.35
C THR A 43 13.88 -5.73 9.02
N PRO A 44 12.64 -5.93 9.54
CA PRO A 44 11.58 -4.92 9.36
C PRO A 44 11.97 -3.56 9.92
N GLN A 45 12.68 -3.55 11.05
CA GLN A 45 13.13 -2.31 11.68
C GLN A 45 14.09 -1.55 10.78
N TYR A 46 15.05 -2.25 10.18
CA TYR A 46 16.02 -1.62 9.29
C TYR A 46 15.31 -1.07 8.04
N LEU A 47 14.41 -1.85 7.47
CA LEU A 47 13.65 -1.40 6.30
C LEU A 47 12.86 -0.12 6.60
N SER A 48 12.15 -0.10 7.73
CA SER A 48 11.39 1.08 8.13
C SER A 48 12.29 2.29 8.36
N LEU A 49 13.46 2.07 8.96
CA LEU A 49 14.40 3.14 9.23
C LEU A 49 14.90 3.80 7.94
N ILE A 50 15.37 2.99 6.98
CA ILE A 50 15.91 3.56 5.73
C ILE A 50 14.82 4.24 4.91
N LEU A 51 13.61 3.68 4.89
CA LEU A 51 12.50 4.31 4.18
C LEU A 51 12.14 5.65 4.80
N LYS A 52 12.08 5.71 6.11
CA LYS A 52 11.75 6.95 6.79
C LYS A 52 12.82 8.02 6.58
N GLU A 53 14.07 7.63 6.59
CA GLU A 53 15.17 8.57 6.36
C GLU A 53 15.19 9.12 4.94
N LEU A 54 14.93 8.26 3.96
CA LEU A 54 15.02 8.66 2.54
C LEU A 54 13.74 9.25 2.00
N THR A 55 12.58 8.84 2.50
CA THR A 55 11.29 9.24 1.93
C THR A 55 10.39 9.99 2.91
N GLY A 56 10.72 9.95 4.20
CA GLY A 56 9.88 10.55 5.23
C GLY A 56 8.71 9.68 5.67
N LYS A 57 8.54 8.49 5.08
CA LYS A 57 7.45 7.57 5.41
C LYS A 57 7.99 6.20 5.81
N SER A 58 7.42 5.61 6.85
CA SER A 58 7.78 4.26 7.27
C SER A 58 7.28 3.23 6.26
N ALA A 59 7.77 1.99 6.38
CA ALA A 59 7.34 0.91 5.51
C ALA A 59 5.83 0.66 5.62
N ASN A 60 5.27 0.69 6.84
CA ASN A 60 3.84 0.52 7.04
C ASN A 60 3.04 1.59 6.30
N LYS A 61 3.49 2.82 6.35
CA LYS A 61 2.82 3.92 5.67
C LYS A 61 2.83 3.71 4.16
N TRP A 62 3.95 3.25 3.62
CA TRP A 62 4.04 2.94 2.19
C TRP A 62 3.06 1.85 1.78
N ILE A 63 2.95 0.80 2.60
CA ILE A 63 2.03 -0.31 2.32
C ILE A 63 0.58 0.19 2.36
N ASP A 64 0.23 0.96 3.38
CA ASP A 64 -1.13 1.51 3.52
C ASP A 64 -1.48 2.41 2.34
N ASP A 65 -0.57 3.29 1.95
CA ASP A 65 -0.80 4.19 0.82
C ASP A 65 -1.00 3.42 -0.48
N ALA A 66 -0.21 2.37 -0.69
CA ALA A 66 -0.36 1.53 -1.89
C ALA A 66 -1.72 0.85 -1.91
N LEU A 67 -2.17 0.32 -0.78
CA LEU A 67 -3.49 -0.30 -0.68
C LEU A 67 -4.61 0.71 -0.96
N ILE A 68 -4.48 1.93 -0.47
CA ILE A 68 -5.48 2.96 -0.71
C ILE A 68 -5.56 3.31 -2.20
N VAL A 69 -4.43 3.42 -2.87
CA VAL A 69 -4.41 3.69 -4.31
C VAL A 69 -5.14 2.58 -5.08
N GLU A 70 -4.84 1.32 -4.76
CA GLU A 70 -5.50 0.19 -5.38
C GLU A 70 -7.00 0.18 -5.08
N ALA A 71 -7.37 0.49 -3.83
CA ALA A 71 -8.78 0.55 -3.43
C ALA A 71 -9.52 1.62 -4.23
N LYS A 72 -8.93 2.79 -4.42
CA LYS A 72 -9.56 3.85 -5.20
C LYS A 72 -9.84 3.42 -6.63
N ILE A 73 -8.88 2.77 -7.24
CA ILE A 73 -9.04 2.28 -8.62
C ILE A 73 -10.17 1.27 -8.69
N LEU A 74 -10.17 0.30 -7.79
CA LEU A 74 -11.18 -0.76 -7.79
C LEU A 74 -12.57 -0.25 -7.46
N LEU A 75 -12.68 0.73 -6.55
CA LEU A 75 -13.97 1.29 -6.16
C LEU A 75 -14.63 2.06 -7.29
N LYS A 76 -13.85 2.62 -8.19
CA LYS A 76 -14.42 3.35 -9.34
C LYS A 76 -14.85 2.42 -10.46
N ALA A 77 -14.45 1.16 -10.42
CA ALA A 77 -14.89 0.19 -11.41
C ALA A 77 -16.36 -0.16 -11.19
N PRO A 78 -17.24 0.01 -12.19
CA PRO A 78 -18.68 -0.18 -11.99
C PRO A 78 -19.08 -1.62 -11.72
N GLN A 79 -18.26 -2.58 -12.10
CA GLN A 79 -18.57 -3.99 -11.94
C GLN A 79 -18.29 -4.54 -10.55
N ALA A 80 -17.48 -3.84 -9.74
CA ALA A 80 -17.06 -4.36 -8.46
C ALA A 80 -17.88 -3.76 -7.32
N THR A 81 -18.34 -4.62 -6.40
CA THR A 81 -18.98 -4.16 -5.17
C THR A 81 -17.90 -3.88 -4.12
N VAL A 82 -18.28 -3.17 -3.06
CA VAL A 82 -17.34 -2.91 -1.95
C VAL A 82 -16.86 -4.23 -1.36
N GLN A 83 -17.73 -5.22 -1.24
CA GLN A 83 -17.35 -6.54 -0.74
C GLN A 83 -16.31 -7.19 -1.65
N GLN A 84 -16.49 -7.11 -2.97
CA GLN A 84 -15.54 -7.67 -3.91
C GLN A 84 -14.20 -6.96 -3.85
N VAL A 85 -14.20 -5.65 -3.67
CA VAL A 85 -12.94 -4.90 -3.52
C VAL A 85 -12.21 -5.36 -2.26
N ALA A 86 -12.92 -5.54 -1.15
CA ALA A 86 -12.33 -6.04 0.07
C ALA A 86 -11.68 -7.42 -0.15
N ASP A 87 -12.37 -8.30 -0.88
CA ASP A 87 -11.85 -9.63 -1.18
C ASP A 87 -10.61 -9.58 -2.06
N ILE A 88 -10.61 -8.74 -3.08
CA ILE A 88 -9.46 -8.60 -3.97
C ILE A 88 -8.23 -8.11 -3.20
N LEU A 89 -8.44 -7.22 -2.26
CA LEU A 89 -7.36 -6.66 -1.45
C LEU A 89 -7.03 -7.54 -0.23
N HIS A 90 -7.65 -8.70 -0.12
CA HIS A 90 -7.38 -9.69 0.94
C HIS A 90 -7.65 -9.17 2.35
N PHE A 91 -8.70 -8.36 2.50
CA PHE A 91 -9.20 -8.02 3.83
C PHE A 91 -10.11 -9.14 4.33
N SER A 92 -10.17 -9.29 5.65
CA SER A 92 -10.96 -10.37 6.25
C SER A 92 -12.45 -10.21 5.97
N ASP A 93 -12.95 -8.98 5.92
CA ASP A 93 -14.34 -8.70 5.56
C ASP A 93 -14.49 -7.25 5.11
N GLN A 94 -15.70 -6.92 4.64
CA GLN A 94 -16.02 -5.59 4.17
C GLN A 94 -15.91 -4.54 5.28
N SER A 95 -16.28 -4.88 6.50
CA SER A 95 -16.20 -3.97 7.63
C SER A 95 -14.78 -3.54 7.92
N THR A 96 -13.86 -4.49 7.93
CA THR A 96 -12.45 -4.21 8.18
C THR A 96 -11.89 -3.30 7.09
N PHE A 97 -12.21 -3.60 5.85
CA PHE A 97 -11.80 -2.75 4.73
C PHE A 97 -12.37 -1.35 4.86
N GLY A 98 -13.65 -1.25 5.20
CA GLY A 98 -14.31 0.03 5.35
C GLY A 98 -13.67 0.91 6.41
N LYS A 99 -13.33 0.32 7.54
CA LYS A 99 -12.65 1.04 8.62
C LYS A 99 -11.25 1.52 8.20
N PHE A 100 -10.51 0.67 7.51
CA PHE A 100 -9.19 1.01 7.00
C PHE A 100 -9.27 2.18 6.01
N PHE A 101 -10.20 2.09 5.06
CA PHE A 101 -10.37 3.11 4.04
C PHE A 101 -10.77 4.45 4.66
N LYS A 102 -11.74 4.43 5.56
CA LYS A 102 -12.22 5.65 6.22
C LYS A 102 -11.12 6.30 7.06
N LYS A 103 -10.31 5.49 7.73
CA LYS A 103 -9.20 6.00 8.53
C LYS A 103 -8.22 6.80 7.68
N HIS A 104 -7.94 6.33 6.48
CA HIS A 104 -6.94 6.95 5.62
C HIS A 104 -7.52 8.03 4.70
N MET A 105 -8.78 7.90 4.30
CA MET A 105 -9.40 8.82 3.34
C MET A 105 -10.36 9.82 3.96
N GLY A 106 -10.83 9.55 5.18
CA GLY A 106 -11.80 10.41 5.84
C GLY A 106 -13.24 10.15 5.46
N ILE A 107 -13.49 9.33 4.45
CA ILE A 107 -14.84 8.94 4.03
C ILE A 107 -14.89 7.44 3.83
N SER A 108 -16.09 6.88 3.83
CA SER A 108 -16.27 5.44 3.63
C SER A 108 -16.06 5.06 2.15
N PRO A 109 -15.78 3.77 1.87
CA PRO A 109 -15.67 3.32 0.48
C PRO A 109 -16.91 3.61 -0.35
N MET A 110 -18.10 3.45 0.24
CA MET A 110 -19.34 3.74 -0.47
C MET A 110 -19.48 5.21 -0.83
N GLU A 111 -19.11 6.08 0.10
CA GLU A 111 -19.13 7.52 -0.16
C GLU A 111 -18.15 7.92 -1.25
N TYR A 112 -16.97 7.34 -1.23
CA TYR A 112 -15.95 7.58 -2.25
C TYR A 112 -16.47 7.17 -3.63
N ARG A 113 -17.11 6.01 -3.69
CA ARG A 113 -17.65 5.47 -4.93
C ARG A 113 -18.68 6.39 -5.57
N LYS A 114 -19.50 7.01 -4.73
CA LYS A 114 -20.56 7.91 -5.19
C LYS A 114 -20.05 9.28 -5.62
N SER A 115 -18.88 9.67 -5.17
CA SER A 115 -18.35 11.01 -5.44
C SER A 115 -17.73 11.20 -6.86
#